data_353792dc7492766103c0635f0226135e
#
_entry.id   353792dc7492766103c0635f0226135e
#
_cell.length_a   1.000
_cell.length_b   1.000
_cell.length_c   1.000
_cell.angle_alpha   90.00
_cell.angle_beta   90.00
_cell.angle_gamma   90.00
#
_symmetry.space_group_name_H-M   'P 1'
#
loop_
_entity.id
_entity.type
_entity.pdbx_description
1 polymer ?
#
loop_
_entity_poly.entity_id
_entity_poly.type
_entity_poly.pdbx_seq_one_letter_code
_entity_poly.pdbx_strand_id
1 'polypeptide(L)'
;MKIIYYNLLFILVTLTSCSNAQKYNDPIPVHDEFTIESKQVGETRNINVWTPPEYKSSTDSLPVMYMADGGIIEEDFPHIANTLAELIKTKKIPPMILVGIANTQRRRDLTGPTQVAKDKEIAPIVGGSEKFRAFIKEELFPEISKRYRTTSEKSLIGESLSGLFVVETFFLTPDMFDNYIAFDPSLWWNDKYLIKTAKEHLNKFSPNKKRIWFAGSDAEDIFETVGKMADILKDENLPNIIWKYSPEPKEKHNTIFRATKEKAIIWTLNKSE
;
A
#
# COMPACT_ATOMS: atom_id res chain seq x y z
N MET A 1 -25.55 0.50 68.63
CA MET A 1 -25.27 -0.19 67.38
C MET A 1 -24.97 0.88 66.31
N LYS A 2 -23.68 1.19 66.04
CA LYS A 2 -23.26 2.22 65.10
C LYS A 2 -22.95 1.54 63.78
N ILE A 3 -23.68 1.87 62.73
CA ILE A 3 -23.47 1.38 61.35
C ILE A 3 -22.46 2.33 60.68
N ILE A 4 -21.30 1.79 60.32
CA ILE A 4 -20.25 2.51 59.62
C ILE A 4 -20.47 2.25 58.11
N TYR A 5 -20.80 3.31 57.35
CA TYR A 5 -20.88 3.25 55.89
C TYR A 5 -19.47 3.44 55.33
N TYR A 6 -18.95 2.43 54.66
CA TYR A 6 -17.77 2.55 53.83
C TYR A 6 -18.17 3.08 52.45
N ASN A 7 -17.80 4.31 52.15
CA ASN A 7 -17.87 4.84 50.81
C ASN A 7 -16.70 4.28 49.97
N LEU A 8 -17.00 3.36 49.07
CA LEU A 8 -16.04 2.85 48.10
C LEU A 8 -15.98 3.87 46.94
N LEU A 9 -14.92 4.68 46.90
CA LEU A 9 -14.66 5.62 45.83
C LEU A 9 -14.06 4.83 44.66
N PHE A 10 -14.87 4.53 43.61
CA PHE A 10 -14.40 3.95 42.36
C PHE A 10 -13.72 5.08 41.56
N ILE A 11 -12.39 5.09 41.57
CA ILE A 11 -11.59 5.92 40.64
C ILE A 11 -11.63 5.25 39.29
N LEU A 12 -12.45 5.78 38.37
CA LEU A 12 -12.48 5.40 36.97
C LEU A 12 -11.23 6.01 36.27
N VAL A 13 -10.15 5.24 36.18
CA VAL A 13 -8.98 5.62 35.38
C VAL A 13 -9.34 5.43 33.91
N THR A 14 -9.78 6.51 33.28
CA THR A 14 -9.89 6.55 31.81
C THR A 14 -8.49 6.57 31.21
N LEU A 15 -8.02 5.42 30.77
CA LEU A 15 -6.84 5.32 29.90
C LEU A 15 -7.20 5.93 28.56
N THR A 16 -7.03 7.23 28.42
CA THR A 16 -6.95 7.87 27.10
C THR A 16 -5.65 7.44 26.46
N SER A 17 -5.71 6.36 25.69
CA SER A 17 -4.65 5.98 24.76
C SER A 17 -4.66 7.02 23.63
N CYS A 18 -3.99 8.13 23.84
CA CYS A 18 -3.60 9.04 22.77
C CYS A 18 -2.55 8.28 21.94
N SER A 19 -2.95 7.68 20.85
CA SER A 19 -2.03 7.33 19.78
C SER A 19 -1.45 8.66 19.27
N ASN A 20 -0.21 8.98 19.67
CA ASN A 20 0.57 10.03 19.05
C ASN A 20 0.93 9.56 17.63
N ALA A 21 -0.01 9.64 16.70
CA ALA A 21 0.28 9.59 15.30
C ALA A 21 1.21 10.76 15.00
N GLN A 22 2.45 10.48 14.67
CA GLN A 22 3.43 11.51 14.34
C GLN A 22 2.92 12.21 13.07
N LYS A 23 2.42 13.45 13.21
CA LYS A 23 1.98 14.26 12.08
C LYS A 23 3.22 14.68 11.30
N TYR A 24 3.40 14.10 10.13
CA TYR A 24 4.38 14.56 9.17
C TYR A 24 3.78 15.72 8.38
N ASN A 25 4.55 16.79 8.23
CA ASN A 25 4.14 17.97 7.47
C ASN A 25 4.94 18.02 6.16
N ASP A 26 4.67 17.07 5.27
CA ASP A 26 5.31 17.04 3.95
C ASP A 26 4.77 18.19 3.09
N PRO A 27 5.61 18.94 2.37
CA PRO A 27 5.15 19.97 1.44
C PRO A 27 4.22 19.37 0.38
N ILE A 28 3.07 19.98 0.17
CA ILE A 28 2.14 19.54 -0.87
C ILE A 28 2.70 19.98 -2.23
N PRO A 29 3.05 19.05 -3.14
CA PRO A 29 3.54 19.39 -4.46
C PRO A 29 2.43 19.95 -5.35
N VAL A 30 2.79 20.66 -6.42
CA VAL A 30 1.84 20.98 -7.48
C VAL A 30 1.37 19.67 -8.12
N HIS A 31 0.07 19.44 -8.13
CA HIS A 31 -0.57 18.23 -8.64
C HIS A 31 -1.92 18.58 -9.26
N ASP A 32 -2.47 17.65 -10.03
CA ASP A 32 -3.84 17.70 -10.52
C ASP A 32 -4.74 16.90 -9.59
N GLU A 33 -5.98 17.35 -9.41
CA GLU A 33 -7.01 16.66 -8.63
C GLU A 33 -8.28 16.49 -9.47
N PHE A 34 -8.91 15.33 -9.41
CA PHE A 34 -10.23 15.08 -10.00
C PHE A 34 -10.98 13.96 -9.29
N THR A 35 -12.26 13.84 -9.60
CA THR A 35 -13.12 12.80 -9.02
C THR A 35 -13.58 11.80 -10.06
N ILE A 36 -13.84 10.57 -9.60
CA ILE A 36 -14.50 9.51 -10.36
C ILE A 36 -15.72 9.04 -9.57
N GLU A 37 -16.90 9.11 -10.20
CA GLU A 37 -18.11 8.46 -9.70
C GLU A 37 -18.00 6.96 -10.00
N SER A 38 -17.54 6.20 -9.03
CA SER A 38 -17.26 4.79 -9.22
C SER A 38 -18.52 3.93 -9.14
N LYS A 39 -18.76 3.13 -10.16
CA LYS A 39 -19.80 2.11 -10.16
C LYS A 39 -19.38 0.86 -9.39
N GLN A 40 -18.07 0.55 -9.37
CA GLN A 40 -17.54 -0.65 -8.72
C GLN A 40 -17.65 -0.57 -7.21
N VAL A 41 -17.32 0.60 -6.62
CA VAL A 41 -17.40 0.80 -5.15
C VAL A 41 -18.63 1.60 -4.72
N GLY A 42 -19.38 2.16 -5.66
CA GLY A 42 -20.66 2.84 -5.40
C GLY A 42 -20.53 4.21 -4.71
N GLU A 43 -19.41 4.91 -4.93
CA GLU A 43 -19.14 6.21 -4.31
C GLU A 43 -18.18 7.05 -5.15
N THR A 44 -18.11 8.35 -4.86
CA THR A 44 -17.14 9.27 -5.46
C THR A 44 -15.75 9.01 -4.89
N ARG A 45 -14.74 8.93 -5.78
CA ARG A 45 -13.32 8.80 -5.42
C ARG A 45 -12.54 10.04 -5.81
N ASN A 46 -11.76 10.58 -4.88
CA ASN A 46 -10.82 11.66 -5.14
C ASN A 46 -9.48 11.09 -5.59
N ILE A 47 -8.97 11.59 -6.69
CA ILE A 47 -7.72 11.15 -7.32
C ILE A 47 -6.77 12.33 -7.39
N ASN A 48 -5.57 12.14 -6.87
CA ASN A 48 -4.46 13.09 -6.94
C ASN A 48 -3.44 12.59 -7.94
N VAL A 49 -2.98 13.44 -8.85
CA VAL A 49 -1.98 13.07 -9.86
C VAL A 49 -0.83 14.06 -9.85
N TRP A 50 0.36 13.53 -9.56
CA TRP A 50 1.59 14.28 -9.70
C TRP A 50 2.35 13.83 -10.95
N THR A 51 2.85 14.80 -11.71
CA THR A 51 3.74 14.58 -12.84
C THR A 51 5.07 15.28 -12.60
N PRO A 52 6.21 14.74 -13.09
CA PRO A 52 7.48 15.45 -12.97
C PRO A 52 7.44 16.77 -13.76
N PRO A 53 8.20 17.79 -13.34
CA PRO A 53 8.13 19.14 -13.94
C PRO A 53 8.29 19.16 -15.46
N GLU A 54 9.17 18.31 -15.99
CA GLU A 54 9.47 18.21 -17.42
C GLU A 54 8.34 17.58 -18.24
N TYR A 55 7.38 16.91 -17.60
CA TYR A 55 6.28 16.24 -18.29
C TYR A 55 5.45 17.16 -19.17
N LYS A 56 5.21 18.40 -18.73
CA LYS A 56 4.41 19.38 -19.50
C LYS A 56 5.11 19.85 -20.78
N SER A 57 6.45 19.89 -20.80
CA SER A 57 7.26 20.28 -21.94
C SER A 57 7.75 19.13 -22.81
N SER A 58 7.59 17.89 -22.36
CA SER A 58 7.92 16.68 -23.12
C SER A 58 6.72 16.12 -23.85
N THR A 59 6.97 15.33 -24.90
CA THR A 59 5.97 14.48 -25.58
C THR A 59 6.00 13.04 -25.11
N ASP A 60 6.88 12.69 -24.18
CA ASP A 60 7.09 11.33 -23.73
C ASP A 60 5.88 10.78 -22.94
N SER A 61 5.66 9.49 -23.11
CA SER A 61 4.75 8.73 -22.25
C SER A 61 5.53 8.16 -21.07
N LEU A 62 4.97 8.23 -19.86
CA LEU A 62 5.63 7.82 -18.65
C LEU A 62 4.94 6.62 -17.98
N PRO A 63 5.69 5.74 -17.28
CA PRO A 63 5.10 4.72 -16.42
C PRO A 63 4.35 5.37 -15.25
N VAL A 64 3.41 4.63 -14.67
CA VAL A 64 2.54 5.14 -13.61
C VAL A 64 2.69 4.32 -12.34
N MET A 65 2.94 5.00 -11.22
CA MET A 65 2.86 4.42 -9.88
C MET A 65 1.50 4.78 -9.26
N TYR A 66 0.80 3.78 -8.77
CA TYR A 66 -0.47 3.92 -8.07
C TYR A 66 -0.28 3.67 -6.59
N MET A 67 -0.98 4.42 -5.75
CA MET A 67 -1.00 4.21 -4.31
C MET A 67 -2.41 4.41 -3.75
N ALA A 68 -2.84 3.51 -2.89
CA ALA A 68 -3.85 3.78 -1.89
C ALA A 68 -3.21 4.62 -0.76
N ASP A 69 -3.99 5.13 0.21
CA ASP A 69 -3.48 6.14 1.15
C ASP A 69 -2.91 7.36 0.40
N GLY A 70 -3.56 7.72 -0.71
CA GLY A 70 -3.10 8.70 -1.68
C GLY A 70 -3.76 10.07 -1.55
N GLY A 71 -4.32 10.40 -0.39
CA GLY A 71 -4.84 11.73 -0.07
C GLY A 71 -3.73 12.73 0.25
N ILE A 72 -4.11 14.02 0.25
CA ILE A 72 -3.18 15.13 0.49
C ILE A 72 -3.03 15.40 1.99
N ILE A 73 -4.09 15.17 2.76
CA ILE A 73 -4.15 15.44 4.20
C ILE A 73 -4.17 14.10 4.94
N GLU A 74 -3.24 13.94 5.88
CA GLU A 74 -3.14 12.75 6.75
C GLU A 74 -2.87 11.42 6.00
N GLU A 75 -2.45 11.51 4.72
CA GLU A 75 -2.04 10.38 3.88
C GLU A 75 -0.71 10.68 3.19
N ASP A 76 -0.15 9.71 2.46
CA ASP A 76 1.25 9.73 2.05
C ASP A 76 1.51 10.26 0.62
N PHE A 77 0.49 10.75 -0.10
CA PHE A 77 0.70 11.27 -1.46
C PHE A 77 1.77 12.36 -1.55
N PRO A 78 1.75 13.44 -0.70
CA PRO A 78 2.79 14.46 -0.75
C PRO A 78 4.17 13.89 -0.49
N HIS A 79 4.27 12.94 0.45
CA HIS A 79 5.53 12.32 0.82
C HIS A 79 6.16 11.54 -0.34
N ILE A 80 5.39 10.70 -1.02
CA ILE A 80 5.87 9.91 -2.16
C ILE A 80 6.14 10.78 -3.37
N ALA A 81 5.29 11.77 -3.67
CA ALA A 81 5.52 12.69 -4.77
C ALA A 81 6.85 13.47 -4.63
N ASN A 82 7.14 13.98 -3.42
CA ASN A 82 8.40 14.66 -3.14
C ASN A 82 9.60 13.69 -3.21
N THR A 83 9.43 12.44 -2.77
CA THR A 83 10.46 11.41 -2.89
C THR A 83 10.76 11.10 -4.37
N LEU A 84 9.73 10.90 -5.20
CA LEU A 84 9.91 10.66 -6.63
C LEU A 84 10.57 11.86 -7.31
N ALA A 85 10.16 13.09 -6.98
CA ALA A 85 10.77 14.30 -7.52
C ALA A 85 12.29 14.35 -7.27
N GLU A 86 12.74 14.04 -6.05
CA GLU A 86 14.16 14.03 -5.72
C GLU A 86 14.92 12.88 -6.40
N LEU A 87 14.32 11.67 -6.44
CA LEU A 87 14.94 10.51 -7.09
C LEU A 87 15.07 10.70 -8.61
N ILE A 88 14.09 11.32 -9.26
CA ILE A 88 14.14 11.66 -10.68
C ILE A 88 15.18 12.74 -10.95
N LYS A 89 15.18 13.83 -10.18
CA LYS A 89 16.15 14.92 -10.27
C LYS A 89 17.58 14.43 -10.12
N THR A 90 17.81 13.50 -9.21
CA THR A 90 19.13 12.89 -8.97
C THR A 90 19.45 11.72 -9.91
N LYS A 91 18.58 11.44 -10.88
CA LYS A 91 18.70 10.36 -11.89
C LYS A 91 18.85 8.95 -11.29
N LYS A 92 18.32 8.73 -10.10
CA LYS A 92 18.29 7.40 -9.44
C LYS A 92 17.17 6.53 -9.98
N ILE A 93 16.11 7.13 -10.54
CA ILE A 93 15.01 6.45 -11.22
C ILE A 93 14.62 7.21 -12.50
N PRO A 94 14.00 6.54 -13.48
CA PRO A 94 13.43 7.22 -14.64
C PRO A 94 12.21 8.08 -14.23
N PRO A 95 11.84 9.09 -15.05
CA PRO A 95 10.61 9.86 -14.85
C PRO A 95 9.36 8.98 -14.84
N MET A 96 8.39 9.30 -13.96
CA MET A 96 7.14 8.58 -13.83
C MET A 96 6.03 9.48 -13.29
N ILE A 97 4.78 9.06 -13.45
CA ILE A 97 3.59 9.69 -12.89
C ILE A 97 3.24 9.00 -11.57
N LEU A 98 2.80 9.76 -10.57
CA LEU A 98 2.21 9.23 -9.35
C LEU A 98 0.70 9.48 -9.36
N VAL A 99 -0.08 8.44 -9.10
CA VAL A 99 -1.53 8.50 -8.93
C VAL A 99 -1.89 8.04 -7.52
N GLY A 100 -2.38 8.98 -6.72
CA GLY A 100 -2.87 8.74 -5.37
C GLY A 100 -4.39 8.60 -5.35
N ILE A 101 -4.89 7.57 -4.70
CA ILE A 101 -6.31 7.34 -4.46
C ILE A 101 -6.58 7.69 -3.00
N ALA A 102 -7.28 8.81 -2.76
CA ALA A 102 -7.63 9.21 -1.41
C ALA A 102 -8.60 8.20 -0.77
N ASN A 103 -8.40 7.93 0.50
CA ASN A 103 -9.24 7.00 1.24
C ASN A 103 -10.64 7.56 1.48
N THR A 104 -11.62 6.67 1.43
CA THR A 104 -12.97 6.87 1.96
C THR A 104 -13.20 5.90 3.11
N GLN A 105 -13.32 4.63 2.83
CA GLN A 105 -13.40 3.56 3.82
C GLN A 105 -12.19 2.64 3.71
N ARG A 106 -11.04 3.13 4.19
CA ARG A 106 -9.72 2.49 4.03
C ARG A 106 -9.73 0.99 4.32
N ARG A 107 -10.32 0.59 5.45
CA ARG A 107 -10.29 -0.83 5.85
C ARG A 107 -11.19 -1.70 5.00
N ARG A 108 -12.32 -1.19 4.52
CA ARG A 108 -13.16 -1.89 3.55
C ARG A 108 -12.39 -2.16 2.26
N ASP A 109 -11.73 -1.12 1.72
CA ASP A 109 -11.14 -1.14 0.39
C ASP A 109 -9.84 -1.93 0.32
N LEU A 110 -9.08 -1.94 1.41
CA LEU A 110 -7.73 -2.51 1.43
C LEU A 110 -7.66 -3.93 2.00
N THR A 111 -8.82 -4.51 2.39
CA THR A 111 -8.86 -5.86 2.97
C THR A 111 -9.76 -6.79 2.18
N GLY A 112 -9.31 -8.04 2.03
CA GLY A 112 -10.16 -9.14 1.56
C GLY A 112 -11.18 -9.59 2.63
N PRO A 113 -12.11 -10.48 2.27
CA PRO A 113 -13.05 -11.07 3.22
C PRO A 113 -12.34 -11.73 4.40
N THR A 114 -12.96 -11.66 5.59
CA THR A 114 -12.45 -12.33 6.77
C THR A 114 -13.54 -13.12 7.49
N GLN A 115 -13.15 -14.27 8.06
CA GLN A 115 -13.97 -15.05 8.98
C GLN A 115 -13.55 -14.83 10.45
N VAL A 116 -12.48 -14.08 10.70
CA VAL A 116 -11.95 -13.79 12.02
C VAL A 116 -12.77 -12.68 12.68
N ALA A 117 -13.41 -12.98 13.82
CA ALA A 117 -14.26 -12.02 14.52
C ALA A 117 -13.47 -10.75 14.94
N LYS A 118 -12.23 -10.92 15.42
CA LYS A 118 -11.35 -9.83 15.83
C LYS A 118 -11.07 -8.83 14.70
N ASP A 119 -10.94 -9.29 13.45
CA ASP A 119 -10.73 -8.39 12.31
C ASP A 119 -11.94 -7.46 12.10
N LYS A 120 -13.15 -7.99 12.36
CA LYS A 120 -14.42 -7.23 12.25
C LYS A 120 -14.63 -6.26 13.42
N GLU A 121 -14.02 -6.52 14.57
CA GLU A 121 -14.03 -5.59 15.71
C GLU A 121 -13.17 -4.36 15.40
N ILE A 122 -12.01 -4.55 14.75
CA ILE A 122 -11.13 -3.45 14.34
C ILE A 122 -11.81 -2.55 13.30
N ALA A 123 -12.62 -3.14 12.41
CA ALA A 123 -13.34 -2.41 11.37
C ALA A 123 -14.62 -3.16 10.98
N PRO A 124 -15.80 -2.62 11.29
CA PRO A 124 -17.07 -3.30 11.00
C PRO A 124 -17.35 -3.48 9.50
N ILE A 125 -16.76 -2.65 8.65
CA ILE A 125 -16.90 -2.73 7.20
C ILE A 125 -15.53 -3.11 6.60
N VAL A 126 -15.42 -4.34 6.11
CA VAL A 126 -14.19 -4.95 5.56
C VAL A 126 -14.52 -5.81 4.33
N GLY A 127 -13.51 -6.31 3.63
CA GLY A 127 -13.69 -7.32 2.59
C GLY A 127 -14.05 -6.76 1.21
N GLY A 128 -13.75 -5.50 0.94
CA GLY A 128 -14.05 -4.82 -0.32
C GLY A 128 -12.90 -4.73 -1.32
N SER A 129 -11.75 -5.34 -1.04
CA SER A 129 -10.53 -5.21 -1.87
C SER A 129 -10.74 -5.67 -3.32
N GLU A 130 -11.60 -6.65 -3.57
CA GLU A 130 -11.94 -7.09 -4.92
C GLU A 130 -12.63 -5.97 -5.72
N LYS A 131 -13.63 -5.32 -5.13
CA LYS A 131 -14.32 -4.19 -5.76
C LYS A 131 -13.39 -2.99 -5.95
N PHE A 132 -12.47 -2.77 -5.02
CA PHE A 132 -11.48 -1.72 -5.12
C PHE A 132 -10.46 -2.01 -6.24
N ARG A 133 -10.02 -3.26 -6.42
CA ARG A 133 -9.24 -3.68 -7.60
C ARG A 133 -10.01 -3.48 -8.90
N ALA A 134 -11.30 -3.83 -8.92
CA ALA A 134 -12.14 -3.60 -10.11
C ALA A 134 -12.27 -2.12 -10.44
N PHE A 135 -12.47 -1.24 -9.44
CA PHE A 135 -12.44 0.21 -9.62
C PHE A 135 -11.12 0.68 -10.25
N ILE A 136 -9.99 0.24 -9.70
CA ILE A 136 -8.67 0.64 -10.23
C ILE A 136 -8.49 0.18 -11.68
N LYS A 137 -8.85 -1.07 -11.97
CA LYS A 137 -8.62 -1.69 -13.29
C LYS A 137 -9.57 -1.15 -14.36
N GLU A 138 -10.85 -1.04 -14.03
CA GLU A 138 -11.92 -0.83 -15.02
C GLU A 138 -12.30 0.66 -15.16
N GLU A 139 -12.04 1.47 -14.14
CA GLU A 139 -12.44 2.88 -14.13
C GLU A 139 -11.23 3.81 -14.07
N LEU A 140 -10.31 3.60 -13.11
CA LEU A 140 -9.18 4.51 -12.91
C LEU A 140 -8.11 4.39 -14.02
N PHE A 141 -7.69 3.18 -14.40
CA PHE A 141 -6.67 3.00 -15.45
C PHE A 141 -7.07 3.64 -16.78
N PRO A 142 -8.30 3.44 -17.30
CA PRO A 142 -8.76 4.11 -18.51
C PRO A 142 -8.79 5.64 -18.37
N GLU A 143 -9.24 6.16 -17.24
CA GLU A 143 -9.33 7.60 -17.02
C GLU A 143 -7.94 8.26 -16.93
N ILE A 144 -6.96 7.60 -16.28
CA ILE A 144 -5.56 8.08 -16.28
C ILE A 144 -4.98 8.06 -17.69
N SER A 145 -5.15 6.98 -18.44
CA SER A 145 -4.64 6.87 -19.81
C SER A 145 -5.28 7.87 -20.78
N LYS A 146 -6.52 8.30 -20.53
CA LYS A 146 -7.20 9.33 -21.29
C LYS A 146 -6.66 10.73 -20.99
N ARG A 147 -6.29 11.02 -19.76
CA ARG A 147 -5.85 12.35 -19.31
C ARG A 147 -4.36 12.58 -19.48
N TYR A 148 -3.56 11.51 -19.37
CA TYR A 148 -2.09 11.60 -19.33
C TYR A 148 -1.45 10.68 -20.36
N ARG A 149 -0.28 11.09 -20.86
CA ARG A 149 0.55 10.26 -21.75
C ARG A 149 1.25 9.19 -20.88
N THR A 150 0.72 7.99 -20.90
CA THR A 150 1.22 6.87 -20.08
C THR A 150 1.76 5.74 -20.94
N THR A 151 2.75 5.02 -20.43
CA THR A 151 3.13 3.72 -20.96
C THR A 151 2.21 2.64 -20.39
N SER A 152 2.39 1.40 -20.82
CA SER A 152 1.67 0.25 -20.24
C SER A 152 2.19 -0.15 -18.85
N GLU A 153 3.42 0.26 -18.49
CA GLU A 153 4.04 -0.12 -17.23
C GLU A 153 3.37 0.54 -16.03
N LYS A 154 2.98 -0.28 -15.05
CA LYS A 154 2.29 0.14 -13.84
C LYS A 154 2.96 -0.43 -12.60
N SER A 155 3.04 0.38 -11.57
CA SER A 155 3.55 0.00 -10.24
C SER A 155 2.47 0.24 -9.18
N LEU A 156 2.46 -0.60 -8.13
CA LEU A 156 1.60 -0.42 -6.96
C LEU A 156 2.46 -0.35 -5.71
N ILE A 157 2.22 0.67 -4.86
CA ILE A 157 2.96 0.89 -3.62
C ILE A 157 2.01 1.04 -2.45
N GLY A 158 2.37 0.50 -1.28
CA GLY A 158 1.56 0.66 -0.07
C GLY A 158 2.23 0.17 1.20
N GLU A 159 1.74 0.68 2.35
CA GLU A 159 2.18 0.32 3.70
C GLU A 159 1.02 -0.25 4.52
N SER A 160 1.33 -1.16 5.48
CA SER A 160 0.35 -1.70 6.43
C SER A 160 -0.82 -2.37 5.71
N LEU A 161 -2.06 -1.89 5.85
CA LEU A 161 -3.21 -2.42 5.09
C LEU A 161 -3.10 -2.13 3.59
N SER A 162 -2.53 -1.00 3.17
CA SER A 162 -2.26 -0.82 1.73
C SER A 162 -1.12 -1.71 1.24
N GLY A 163 -0.16 -2.06 2.10
CA GLY A 163 0.82 -3.12 1.85
C GLY A 163 0.17 -4.51 1.72
N LEU A 164 -0.84 -4.82 2.57
CA LEU A 164 -1.66 -6.02 2.41
C LEU A 164 -2.35 -6.05 1.04
N PHE A 165 -2.98 -4.94 0.63
CA PHE A 165 -3.61 -4.80 -0.67
C PHE A 165 -2.63 -5.00 -1.84
N VAL A 166 -1.39 -4.50 -1.71
CA VAL A 166 -0.31 -4.74 -2.68
C VAL A 166 -0.04 -6.25 -2.81
N VAL A 167 0.17 -6.96 -1.70
CA VAL A 167 0.50 -8.39 -1.71
C VAL A 167 -0.72 -9.23 -2.15
N GLU A 168 -1.92 -8.86 -1.72
CA GLU A 168 -3.16 -9.52 -2.17
C GLU A 168 -3.34 -9.38 -3.68
N THR A 169 -3.10 -8.19 -4.23
CA THR A 169 -3.18 -7.94 -5.67
C THR A 169 -2.10 -8.72 -6.44
N PHE A 170 -0.88 -8.80 -5.89
CA PHE A 170 0.20 -9.61 -6.47
C PHE A 170 -0.17 -11.10 -6.58
N PHE A 171 -0.80 -11.67 -5.56
CA PHE A 171 -1.19 -13.09 -5.61
C PHE A 171 -2.46 -13.35 -6.41
N LEU A 172 -3.49 -12.51 -6.29
CA LEU A 172 -4.82 -12.79 -6.85
C LEU A 172 -4.97 -12.29 -8.30
N THR A 173 -4.32 -11.18 -8.65
CA THR A 173 -4.47 -10.51 -9.94
C THR A 173 -3.12 -9.95 -10.43
N PRO A 174 -2.08 -10.79 -10.57
CA PRO A 174 -0.71 -10.36 -10.83
C PRO A 174 -0.53 -9.54 -12.11
N ASP A 175 -1.45 -9.65 -13.08
CA ASP A 175 -1.36 -8.91 -14.34
C ASP A 175 -1.90 -7.48 -14.28
N MET A 176 -2.41 -7.04 -13.12
CA MET A 176 -2.82 -5.64 -12.96
C MET A 176 -1.63 -4.68 -12.97
N PHE A 177 -0.49 -5.12 -12.41
CA PHE A 177 0.71 -4.29 -12.31
C PHE A 177 1.95 -5.10 -12.72
N ASP A 178 3.02 -4.39 -13.06
CA ASP A 178 4.32 -4.97 -13.38
C ASP A 178 5.23 -5.00 -12.14
N ASN A 179 5.08 -3.99 -11.27
CA ASN A 179 5.91 -3.78 -10.10
C ASN A 179 5.04 -3.59 -8.85
N TYR A 180 5.48 -4.19 -7.73
CA TYR A 180 4.80 -4.20 -6.44
C TYR A 180 5.77 -3.79 -5.34
N ILE A 181 5.37 -2.86 -4.47
CA ILE A 181 6.18 -2.39 -3.35
C ILE A 181 5.33 -2.40 -2.08
N ALA A 182 5.65 -3.26 -1.13
CA ALA A 182 4.90 -3.43 0.11
C ALA A 182 5.79 -3.19 1.34
N PHE A 183 5.39 -2.26 2.19
CA PHE A 183 6.04 -2.00 3.48
C PHE A 183 5.16 -2.52 4.60
N ASP A 184 5.74 -3.33 5.48
CA ASP A 184 5.04 -3.90 6.63
C ASP A 184 3.62 -4.39 6.31
N PRO A 185 3.44 -5.18 5.23
CA PRO A 185 2.11 -5.63 4.84
C PRO A 185 1.43 -6.41 5.96
N SER A 186 0.18 -6.06 6.27
CA SER A 186 -0.63 -6.68 7.33
C SER A 186 -1.04 -8.11 6.99
N LEU A 187 -0.06 -9.00 6.71
CA LEU A 187 -0.29 -10.39 6.28
C LEU A 187 -0.88 -11.30 7.37
N TRP A 188 -1.05 -10.79 8.59
CA TRP A 188 -1.80 -11.43 9.67
C TRP A 188 -3.32 -11.47 9.42
N TRP A 189 -3.83 -10.63 8.50
CA TRP A 189 -5.26 -10.53 8.16
C TRP A 189 -5.88 -11.89 7.82
N ASN A 190 -7.13 -12.08 8.27
CA ASN A 190 -7.90 -13.32 8.08
C ASN A 190 -7.09 -14.57 8.43
N ASP A 191 -6.49 -14.56 9.64
CA ASP A 191 -5.68 -15.67 10.15
C ASP A 191 -4.55 -16.08 9.19
N LYS A 192 -3.82 -15.09 8.67
CA LYS A 192 -2.68 -15.28 7.75
C LYS A 192 -3.10 -15.97 6.43
N TYR A 193 -4.32 -15.70 5.96
CA TYR A 193 -4.90 -16.36 4.78
C TYR A 193 -3.98 -16.32 3.55
N LEU A 194 -3.43 -15.16 3.20
CA LEU A 194 -2.54 -15.03 2.04
C LEU A 194 -1.28 -15.88 2.16
N ILE A 195 -0.73 -16.02 3.36
CA ILE A 195 0.44 -16.87 3.61
C ILE A 195 0.06 -18.35 3.49
N LYS A 196 -1.08 -18.75 4.03
CA LYS A 196 -1.57 -20.13 3.97
C LYS A 196 -1.88 -20.59 2.55
N THR A 197 -2.32 -19.67 1.68
CA THR A 197 -2.72 -19.98 0.30
C THR A 197 -1.69 -19.56 -0.75
N ALA A 198 -0.56 -18.97 -0.34
CA ALA A 198 0.46 -18.41 -1.25
C ALA A 198 0.92 -19.42 -2.33
N LYS A 199 1.20 -20.67 -1.95
CA LYS A 199 1.63 -21.72 -2.89
C LYS A 199 0.57 -22.03 -3.95
N GLU A 200 -0.72 -22.01 -3.59
CA GLU A 200 -1.81 -22.23 -4.54
C GLU A 200 -1.88 -21.12 -5.58
N HIS A 201 -1.64 -19.88 -5.16
CA HIS A 201 -1.61 -18.72 -6.05
C HIS A 201 -0.37 -18.72 -6.94
N LEU A 202 0.79 -19.09 -6.41
CA LEU A 202 2.04 -19.21 -7.17
C LEU A 202 1.96 -20.32 -8.22
N ASN A 203 1.31 -21.44 -7.95
CA ASN A 203 1.08 -22.53 -8.91
C ASN A 203 0.24 -22.11 -10.13
N LYS A 204 -0.53 -21.03 -10.00
CA LYS A 204 -1.39 -20.46 -11.06
C LYS A 204 -0.92 -19.07 -11.47
N PHE A 205 0.31 -18.71 -11.12
CA PHE A 205 0.82 -17.37 -11.33
C PHE A 205 0.94 -17.02 -12.82
N SER A 206 0.78 -15.73 -13.11
CA SER A 206 0.94 -15.21 -14.46
C SER A 206 2.30 -15.60 -15.07
N PRO A 207 2.38 -15.95 -16.35
CA PRO A 207 3.65 -16.19 -17.03
C PRO A 207 4.47 -14.91 -17.24
N ASN A 208 3.86 -13.73 -17.09
CA ASN A 208 4.52 -12.45 -17.28
C ASN A 208 5.50 -12.16 -16.13
N LYS A 209 6.61 -11.51 -16.46
CA LYS A 209 7.58 -11.09 -15.44
C LYS A 209 6.94 -10.06 -14.49
N LYS A 210 7.10 -10.28 -13.19
CA LYS A 210 6.66 -9.38 -12.13
C LYS A 210 7.81 -9.09 -11.17
N ARG A 211 7.86 -7.86 -10.67
CA ARG A 211 8.81 -7.48 -9.60
C ARG A 211 8.06 -7.19 -8.33
N ILE A 212 8.56 -7.69 -7.21
CA ILE A 212 8.02 -7.34 -5.89
C ILE A 212 9.15 -7.08 -4.90
N TRP A 213 9.10 -5.91 -4.27
CA TRP A 213 9.91 -5.57 -3.12
C TRP A 213 9.00 -5.51 -1.89
N PHE A 214 9.45 -6.09 -0.79
CA PHE A 214 8.70 -6.01 0.46
C PHE A 214 9.63 -5.97 1.67
N ALA A 215 9.18 -5.32 2.74
CA ALA A 215 9.94 -5.18 3.98
C ALA A 215 9.08 -5.54 5.20
N GLY A 216 9.75 -5.96 6.27
CA GLY A 216 9.16 -6.20 7.59
C GLY A 216 9.96 -5.51 8.69
N SER A 217 9.28 -4.70 9.53
CA SER A 217 9.83 -4.06 10.72
C SER A 217 9.96 -5.07 11.88
N ASP A 218 10.25 -4.56 13.09
CA ASP A 218 10.30 -5.39 14.30
C ASP A 218 8.92 -5.74 14.89
N ALA A 219 7.81 -5.30 14.28
CA ALA A 219 6.47 -5.67 14.70
C ALA A 219 6.27 -7.19 14.58
N GLU A 220 6.07 -7.87 15.71
CA GLU A 220 6.12 -9.34 15.83
C GLU A 220 5.26 -10.07 14.80
N ASP A 221 3.96 -9.72 14.71
CA ASP A 221 3.01 -10.36 13.79
C ASP A 221 3.35 -10.11 12.31
N ILE A 222 3.98 -8.97 12.02
CA ILE A 222 4.36 -8.57 10.66
C ILE A 222 5.68 -9.22 10.28
N PHE A 223 6.71 -9.12 11.12
CA PHE A 223 8.03 -9.68 10.85
C PHE A 223 7.96 -11.18 10.55
N GLU A 224 7.20 -11.92 11.35
CA GLU A 224 6.99 -13.36 11.16
C GLU A 224 6.33 -13.68 9.81
N THR A 225 5.22 -12.98 9.50
CA THR A 225 4.43 -13.27 8.29
C THR A 225 5.13 -12.85 7.01
N VAL A 226 5.84 -11.72 7.03
CA VAL A 226 6.65 -11.23 5.90
C VAL A 226 7.86 -12.14 5.66
N GLY A 227 8.51 -12.61 6.73
CA GLY A 227 9.57 -13.61 6.64
C GLY A 227 9.09 -14.92 6.01
N LYS A 228 7.92 -15.44 6.43
CA LYS A 228 7.31 -16.62 5.80
C LYS A 228 6.99 -16.43 4.31
N MET A 229 6.54 -15.23 3.91
CA MET A 229 6.36 -14.94 2.48
C MET A 229 7.67 -15.05 1.71
N ALA A 230 8.78 -14.55 2.26
CA ALA A 230 10.09 -14.66 1.64
C ALA A 230 10.55 -16.13 1.50
N ASP A 231 10.34 -16.94 2.54
CA ASP A 231 10.66 -18.38 2.50
C ASP A 231 9.84 -19.08 1.40
N ILE A 232 8.54 -18.80 1.29
CA ILE A 232 7.68 -19.38 0.26
C ILE A 232 8.16 -18.99 -1.14
N LEU A 233 8.44 -17.71 -1.40
CA LEU A 233 8.94 -17.26 -2.71
C LEU A 233 10.28 -17.88 -3.06
N LYS A 234 11.16 -18.10 -2.07
CA LYS A 234 12.45 -18.77 -2.24
C LYS A 234 12.27 -20.26 -2.60
N ASP A 235 11.36 -20.94 -1.91
CA ASP A 235 11.11 -22.38 -2.10
C ASP A 235 10.47 -22.65 -3.46
N GLU A 236 9.47 -21.84 -3.87
CA GLU A 236 8.77 -21.99 -5.17
C GLU A 236 9.66 -21.55 -6.35
N ASN A 237 10.59 -20.63 -6.15
CA ASN A 237 11.64 -20.19 -7.07
C ASN A 237 11.15 -19.98 -8.53
N LEU A 238 10.05 -19.26 -8.71
CA LEU A 238 9.48 -19.00 -10.02
C LEU A 238 10.36 -18.03 -10.84
N PRO A 239 10.80 -18.39 -12.06
CA PRO A 239 11.77 -17.59 -12.83
C PRO A 239 11.20 -16.25 -13.35
N ASN A 240 9.89 -16.11 -13.34
CA ASN A 240 9.17 -14.91 -13.78
C ASN A 240 8.83 -13.97 -12.60
N ILE A 241 9.20 -14.31 -11.36
CA ILE A 241 9.08 -13.44 -10.20
C ILE A 241 10.46 -12.96 -9.76
N ILE A 242 10.72 -11.68 -9.93
CA ILE A 242 11.91 -11.01 -9.40
C ILE A 242 11.52 -10.37 -8.08
N TRP A 243 12.08 -10.84 -6.99
CA TRP A 243 11.68 -10.38 -5.66
C TRP A 243 12.84 -10.01 -4.77
N LYS A 244 12.58 -9.12 -3.82
CA LYS A 244 13.52 -8.75 -2.77
C LYS A 244 12.80 -8.57 -1.45
N TYR A 245 13.22 -9.29 -0.45
CA TYR A 245 12.86 -9.07 0.94
C TYR A 245 13.90 -8.19 1.63
N SER A 246 13.45 -7.17 2.35
CA SER A 246 14.29 -6.27 3.15
C SER A 246 13.87 -6.39 4.62
N PRO A 247 14.51 -7.25 5.42
CA PRO A 247 14.25 -7.28 6.86
C PRO A 247 14.80 -6.01 7.52
N GLU A 248 13.95 -5.33 8.29
CA GLU A 248 14.25 -4.05 8.93
C GLU A 248 14.03 -4.13 10.45
N PRO A 249 14.77 -4.97 11.18
CA PRO A 249 14.54 -5.23 12.61
C PRO A 249 14.86 -4.01 13.51
N LYS A 250 15.40 -2.94 12.97
CA LYS A 250 15.66 -1.68 13.69
C LYS A 250 14.54 -0.65 13.50
N GLU A 251 13.69 -0.86 12.50
CA GLU A 251 12.56 0.01 12.22
C GLU A 251 11.32 -0.47 12.97
N LYS A 252 10.41 0.47 13.24
CA LYS A 252 9.09 0.23 13.80
C LYS A 252 8.04 0.32 12.70
N HIS A 253 6.84 -0.21 12.96
CA HIS A 253 5.73 -0.12 12.02
C HIS A 253 5.46 1.30 11.50
N ASN A 254 5.61 2.31 12.35
CA ASN A 254 5.39 3.72 12.00
C ASN A 254 6.63 4.42 11.41
N THR A 255 7.77 3.76 11.27
CA THR A 255 9.01 4.37 10.74
C THR A 255 9.50 3.71 9.46
N ILE A 256 9.22 2.42 9.26
CA ILE A 256 9.77 1.60 8.18
C ILE A 256 9.52 2.18 6.79
N PHE A 257 8.31 2.70 6.53
CA PHE A 257 7.95 3.28 5.25
C PHE A 257 8.88 4.45 4.90
N ARG A 258 8.99 5.42 5.79
CA ARG A 258 9.81 6.61 5.57
C ARG A 258 11.30 6.29 5.52
N ALA A 259 11.76 5.32 6.30
CA ALA A 259 13.16 4.90 6.33
C ALA A 259 13.60 4.14 5.07
N THR A 260 12.68 3.43 4.42
CA THR A 260 13.06 2.45 3.39
C THR A 260 12.51 2.72 1.99
N LYS A 261 11.60 3.70 1.83
CA LYS A 261 10.94 4.01 0.57
C LYS A 261 11.89 4.25 -0.61
N GLU A 262 12.98 5.00 -0.40
CA GLU A 262 13.92 5.31 -1.49
C GLU A 262 14.58 4.05 -2.01
N LYS A 263 15.11 3.19 -1.12
CA LYS A 263 15.76 1.94 -1.56
C LYS A 263 14.77 0.99 -2.23
N ALA A 264 13.51 0.96 -1.77
CA ALA A 264 12.44 0.16 -2.37
C ALA A 264 12.13 0.62 -3.79
N ILE A 265 11.90 1.93 -3.96
CA ILE A 265 11.56 2.55 -5.23
C ILE A 265 12.73 2.40 -6.22
N ILE A 266 13.98 2.68 -5.79
CA ILE A 266 15.16 2.54 -6.64
C ILE A 266 15.32 1.10 -7.12
N TRP A 267 15.29 0.12 -6.20
CA TRP A 267 15.46 -1.28 -6.59
C TRP A 267 14.36 -1.75 -7.53
N THR A 268 13.12 -1.32 -7.30
CA THR A 268 11.98 -1.77 -8.10
C THR A 268 11.99 -1.18 -9.51
N LEU A 269 12.35 0.09 -9.66
CA LEU A 269 12.25 0.82 -10.93
C LEU A 269 13.54 0.82 -11.73
N ASN A 270 14.69 0.63 -11.08
CA ASN A 270 15.97 0.50 -11.78
C ASN A 270 16.17 -0.96 -12.21
N LYS A 271 15.90 -1.24 -13.49
CA LYS A 271 15.96 -2.60 -14.07
C LYS A 271 17.37 -3.05 -14.47
N SER A 272 18.38 -2.25 -14.11
CA SER A 272 19.79 -2.52 -14.46
C SER A 272 20.47 -3.52 -13.52
N GLU A 273 19.76 -4.03 -12.50
CA GLU A 273 20.25 -5.04 -11.55
C GLU A 273 19.53 -6.38 -11.73
#